data_5fff610f70e3677f59d3ba00bb03c463
#
_entry.id   5fff610f70e3677f59d3ba00bb03c463
#
_cell.length_a   1.000
_cell.length_b   1.000
_cell.length_c   1.000
_cell.angle_alpha   90.00
_cell.angle_beta   90.00
_cell.angle_gamma   90.00
#
_symmetry.space_group_name_H-M   'P 1'
#
loop_
_entity.id
_entity.type
_entity.pdbx_description
1 polymer ?
#
loop_
_entity_poly.entity_id
_entity_poly.type
_entity_poly.pdbx_seq_one_letter_code
_entity_poly.pdbx_strand_id
1 'polypeptide(L)'
;MTPFRPLSLSILSLALGAALCAPAQAQSLLALVESARTYDTAWQSARAQLDAAARKADQARAGLLPSAALTGGLTRSNVELSKPKIENTGTAQTVGINASQPLYRPANRITLEQGQRGVDVAQAQLDAATQDLLVRVSQAYFDVLAAQDTLTFVQAQKAAVSEQLAAAKRNFEVGTTTVTDSREAQARYDLVIAQEIAAENDLRVKRLALDQLVGITGTKPLPLALPVQLPSVVPDNLTTWVDTARDQQPGVRQAAIALDIARLETKKAETGHLPTVDLQAGYNVTRNLHGTITSPGVTARSNAASVGVALNLPLFAGFAVQNRVKETLALETKAEADLETARRNVAQATRSAFFG
;
A
#
# COMPACT_ATOMS: atom_id res chain seq x y z
N MET A 1 68.18 9.66 -6.65
CA MET A 1 67.49 10.43 -5.61
C MET A 1 66.83 11.63 -6.27
N THR A 2 65.55 11.53 -6.56
CA THR A 2 64.76 12.64 -7.07
C THR A 2 63.57 12.89 -6.13
N PRO A 3 63.25 14.12 -5.70
CA PRO A 3 62.26 14.37 -4.66
C PRO A 3 60.85 14.38 -5.27
N PHE A 4 59.94 13.62 -4.67
CA PHE A 4 58.50 13.64 -4.92
C PHE A 4 57.89 14.98 -4.48
N ARG A 5 57.21 15.67 -5.38
CA ARG A 5 56.39 16.88 -5.09
C ARG A 5 54.98 16.50 -4.62
N PRO A 6 54.48 17.02 -3.51
CA PRO A 6 53.09 16.83 -3.06
C PRO A 6 52.21 17.90 -3.69
N LEU A 7 51.61 17.64 -4.86
CA LEU A 7 50.68 18.56 -5.54
C LEU A 7 49.23 18.06 -5.62
N SER A 8 48.93 16.95 -4.94
CA SER A 8 47.62 16.29 -5.11
C SER A 8 46.60 16.49 -3.97
N LEU A 9 47.00 17.07 -2.83
CA LEU A 9 46.04 17.29 -1.71
C LEU A 9 45.24 18.60 -1.79
N SER A 10 45.72 19.62 -2.49
CA SER A 10 45.06 20.94 -2.56
C SER A 10 43.91 20.97 -3.55
N ILE A 11 43.84 20.06 -4.52
CA ILE A 11 42.73 19.98 -5.50
C ILE A 11 41.51 19.23 -4.93
N LEU A 12 41.78 18.27 -4.05
CA LEU A 12 40.67 17.48 -3.42
C LEU A 12 39.87 18.27 -2.39
N SER A 13 40.51 19.24 -1.69
CA SER A 13 39.82 20.12 -0.73
C SER A 13 38.98 21.20 -1.40
N LEU A 14 39.36 21.64 -2.61
CA LEU A 14 38.58 22.63 -3.36
C LEU A 14 37.34 22.01 -4.01
N ALA A 15 37.40 20.74 -4.42
CA ALA A 15 36.27 20.01 -4.99
C ALA A 15 35.19 19.64 -3.94
N LEU A 16 35.62 19.38 -2.68
CA LEU A 16 34.69 19.06 -1.59
C LEU A 16 33.96 20.32 -1.05
N GLY A 17 34.57 21.50 -1.15
CA GLY A 17 33.93 22.79 -0.76
C GLY A 17 32.87 23.28 -1.74
N ALA A 18 32.98 22.92 -3.02
CA ALA A 18 32.00 23.33 -4.05
C ALA A 18 30.71 22.51 -4.03
N ALA A 19 30.73 21.30 -3.44
CA ALA A 19 29.55 20.43 -3.35
C ALA A 19 28.57 20.81 -2.20
N LEU A 20 28.96 21.71 -1.28
CA LEU A 20 28.14 22.11 -0.12
C LEU A 20 27.37 23.43 -0.31
N CYS A 21 27.58 24.14 -1.42
CA CYS A 21 26.80 25.32 -1.76
C CYS A 21 25.78 25.02 -2.86
N ALA A 22 24.86 24.04 -2.61
CA ALA A 22 23.65 24.01 -3.40
C ALA A 22 22.84 25.27 -3.03
N PRO A 23 22.55 26.19 -3.98
CA PRO A 23 21.68 27.33 -3.68
C PRO A 23 20.33 26.75 -3.23
N ALA A 24 19.80 27.27 -2.12
CA ALA A 24 18.46 26.98 -1.67
C ALA A 24 17.49 27.56 -2.72
N GLN A 25 17.32 26.87 -3.85
CA GLN A 25 16.35 27.23 -4.87
C GLN A 25 14.96 27.00 -4.32
N ALA A 26 14.08 27.99 -4.48
CA ALA A 26 12.67 27.82 -4.21
C ALA A 26 12.16 26.61 -5.02
N GLN A 27 11.51 25.67 -4.33
CA GLN A 27 11.15 24.37 -4.91
C GLN A 27 9.76 24.47 -5.53
N SER A 28 9.63 24.00 -6.77
CA SER A 28 8.34 23.89 -7.42
C SER A 28 7.50 22.77 -6.81
N LEU A 29 6.17 22.88 -6.89
CA LEU A 29 5.25 21.84 -6.45
C LEU A 29 5.60 20.47 -7.05
N LEU A 30 5.93 20.43 -8.35
CA LEU A 30 6.28 19.17 -9.03
C LEU A 30 7.55 18.54 -8.43
N ALA A 31 8.58 19.32 -8.15
CA ALA A 31 9.82 18.82 -7.54
C ALA A 31 9.55 18.24 -6.13
N LEU A 32 8.67 18.86 -5.35
CA LEU A 32 8.28 18.37 -4.03
C LEU A 32 7.45 17.09 -4.11
N VAL A 33 6.55 16.95 -5.09
CA VAL A 33 5.81 15.71 -5.32
C VAL A 33 6.76 14.55 -5.68
N GLU A 34 7.76 14.78 -6.54
CA GLU A 34 8.74 13.75 -6.88
C GLU A 34 9.60 13.35 -5.67
N SER A 35 9.98 14.30 -4.82
CA SER A 35 10.69 14.01 -3.56
C SER A 35 9.81 13.20 -2.61
N ALA A 36 8.54 13.59 -2.46
CA ALA A 36 7.58 12.89 -1.62
C ALA A 36 7.37 11.43 -2.06
N ARG A 37 7.32 11.13 -3.37
CA ARG A 37 7.21 9.75 -3.88
C ARG A 37 8.32 8.82 -3.39
N THR A 38 9.51 9.35 -3.16
CA THR A 38 10.64 8.55 -2.68
C THR A 38 10.65 8.40 -1.16
N TYR A 39 9.93 9.26 -0.45
CA TYR A 39 9.98 9.34 1.01
C TYR A 39 8.68 8.92 1.68
N ASP A 40 7.52 9.19 1.09
CA ASP A 40 6.20 8.90 1.69
C ASP A 40 6.00 7.40 1.91
N THR A 41 5.83 7.03 3.18
CA THR A 41 5.69 5.63 3.59
C THR A 41 4.38 5.00 3.14
N ALA A 42 3.31 5.79 2.98
CA ALA A 42 2.01 5.28 2.53
C ALA A 42 2.09 4.87 1.04
N TRP A 43 2.72 5.69 0.21
CA TRP A 43 2.96 5.36 -1.18
C TRP A 43 3.90 4.16 -1.35
N GLN A 44 5.00 4.11 -0.57
CA GLN A 44 5.91 2.95 -0.58
C GLN A 44 5.22 1.67 -0.13
N SER A 45 4.34 1.76 0.89
CA SER A 45 3.52 0.62 1.34
C SER A 45 2.60 0.12 0.23
N ALA A 46 1.90 1.01 -0.48
CA ALA A 46 1.04 0.63 -1.60
C ALA A 46 1.81 -0.02 -2.75
N ARG A 47 3.02 0.48 -3.04
CA ARG A 47 3.92 -0.12 -4.03
C ARG A 47 4.38 -1.53 -3.62
N ALA A 48 4.80 -1.69 -2.36
CA ALA A 48 5.18 -3.00 -1.83
C ALA A 48 4.00 -3.98 -1.83
N GLN A 49 2.77 -3.50 -1.60
CA GLN A 49 1.55 -4.31 -1.69
C GLN A 49 1.28 -4.79 -3.12
N LEU A 50 1.54 -3.96 -4.13
CA LEU A 50 1.47 -4.37 -5.55
C LEU A 50 2.48 -5.47 -5.85
N ASP A 51 3.74 -5.32 -5.42
CA ASP A 51 4.77 -6.34 -5.60
C ASP A 51 4.40 -7.65 -4.89
N ALA A 52 3.85 -7.56 -3.68
CA ALA A 52 3.36 -8.74 -2.94
C ALA A 52 2.18 -9.42 -3.65
N ALA A 53 1.24 -8.65 -4.21
CA ALA A 53 0.10 -9.18 -4.98
C ALA A 53 0.58 -9.90 -6.25
N ALA A 54 1.58 -9.37 -6.96
CA ALA A 54 2.19 -10.03 -8.11
C ALA A 54 2.80 -11.38 -7.72
N ARG A 55 3.56 -11.46 -6.61
CA ARG A 55 4.10 -12.73 -6.10
C ARG A 55 3.02 -13.70 -5.65
N LYS A 56 1.91 -13.21 -5.11
CA LYS A 56 0.76 -14.05 -4.75
C LYS A 56 0.08 -14.66 -5.99
N ALA A 57 -0.01 -13.92 -7.09
CA ALA A 57 -0.48 -14.46 -8.37
C ALA A 57 0.48 -15.53 -8.91
N ASP A 58 1.81 -15.33 -8.82
CA ASP A 58 2.81 -16.35 -9.16
C ASP A 58 2.66 -17.60 -8.29
N GLN A 59 2.40 -17.46 -6.98
CA GLN A 59 2.11 -18.59 -6.07
C GLN A 59 0.84 -19.35 -6.50
N ALA A 60 -0.20 -18.64 -6.92
CA ALA A 60 -1.42 -19.28 -7.40
C ALA A 60 -1.16 -20.12 -8.66
N ARG A 61 -0.24 -19.67 -9.54
CA ARG A 61 0.21 -20.43 -10.71
C ARG A 61 0.90 -21.74 -10.32
N ALA A 62 1.60 -21.78 -9.18
CA ALA A 62 2.25 -23.00 -8.69
C ALA A 62 1.25 -24.15 -8.47
N GLY A 63 -0.02 -23.85 -8.19
CA GLY A 63 -1.08 -24.87 -8.11
C GLY A 63 -1.39 -25.61 -9.43
N LEU A 64 -0.86 -25.16 -10.57
CA LEU A 64 -0.97 -25.81 -11.88
C LEU A 64 0.32 -26.53 -12.30
N LEU A 65 1.41 -26.36 -11.53
CA LEU A 65 2.72 -26.92 -11.84
C LEU A 65 2.97 -28.21 -11.06
N PRO A 66 3.94 -29.05 -11.51
CA PRO A 66 4.33 -30.22 -10.75
C PRO A 66 4.97 -29.81 -9.42
N SER A 67 4.68 -30.58 -8.39
CA SER A 67 5.34 -30.49 -7.06
C SER A 67 6.11 -31.76 -6.80
N ALA A 68 7.27 -31.64 -6.14
CA ALA A 68 8.07 -32.77 -5.68
C ALA A 68 8.46 -32.55 -4.23
N ALA A 69 8.40 -33.62 -3.43
CA ALA A 69 8.76 -33.60 -2.04
C ALA A 69 9.61 -34.82 -1.65
N LEU A 70 10.65 -34.59 -0.84
CA LEU A 70 11.36 -35.63 -0.14
C LEU A 70 10.67 -35.87 1.21
N THR A 71 10.30 -37.12 1.48
CA THR A 71 9.65 -37.51 2.72
C THR A 71 10.53 -38.50 3.49
N GLY A 72 10.58 -38.35 4.80
CA GLY A 72 11.29 -39.31 5.69
C GLY A 72 10.39 -39.62 6.88
N GLY A 73 10.33 -40.87 7.27
CA GLY A 73 9.53 -41.29 8.41
C GLY A 73 10.16 -42.46 9.17
N LEU A 74 9.96 -42.47 10.50
CA LEU A 74 10.26 -43.58 11.39
C LEU A 74 8.96 -43.96 12.09
N THR A 75 8.50 -45.19 11.85
CA THR A 75 7.27 -45.69 12.43
C THR A 75 7.57 -46.97 13.23
N ARG A 76 7.18 -47.01 14.48
CA ARG A 76 7.19 -48.24 15.31
C ARG A 76 5.75 -48.73 15.45
N SER A 77 5.52 -49.95 15.04
CA SER A 77 4.21 -50.62 15.13
C SER A 77 4.30 -51.91 15.87
N ASN A 78 3.31 -52.19 16.72
CA ASN A 78 3.07 -53.50 17.28
C ASN A 78 1.80 -54.05 16.64
N VAL A 79 1.91 -55.19 16.01
CA VAL A 79 0.80 -55.86 15.32
C VAL A 79 0.63 -57.25 15.87
N GLU A 80 -0.55 -57.53 16.37
CA GLU A 80 -0.95 -58.83 16.86
C GLU A 80 -2.02 -59.45 15.94
N LEU A 81 -1.71 -60.64 15.41
CA LEU A 81 -2.68 -61.47 14.66
C LEU A 81 -3.24 -62.55 15.60
N SER A 82 -4.55 -62.70 15.61
CA SER A 82 -5.21 -63.69 16.50
C SER A 82 -5.17 -65.12 15.94
N LYS A 83 -5.12 -65.26 14.62
CA LYS A 83 -5.10 -66.61 13.93
C LYS A 83 -4.30 -66.54 12.61
N PRO A 84 -3.10 -67.19 12.50
CA PRO A 84 -2.33 -67.76 13.61
C PRO A 84 -1.88 -66.68 14.59
N LYS A 85 -1.68 -66.99 15.88
CA LYS A 85 -1.22 -66.03 16.88
C LYS A 85 0.24 -65.62 16.53
N ILE A 86 0.38 -64.45 15.98
CA ILE A 86 1.66 -63.84 15.67
C ILE A 86 1.68 -62.44 16.25
N GLU A 87 2.64 -62.15 17.10
CA GLU A 87 2.92 -60.81 17.61
C GLU A 87 4.26 -60.35 17.04
N ASN A 88 4.27 -59.16 16.42
CA ASN A 88 5.48 -58.58 15.89
C ASN A 88 5.56 -57.07 16.18
N THR A 89 6.63 -56.67 16.85
CA THR A 89 6.97 -55.27 17.06
C THR A 89 8.03 -54.91 16.04
N GLY A 90 7.63 -54.16 15.02
CA GLY A 90 8.53 -53.72 13.96
C GLY A 90 8.80 -52.21 14.00
N THR A 91 9.95 -51.81 13.48
CA THR A 91 10.28 -50.42 13.24
C THR A 91 10.58 -50.24 11.75
N ALA A 92 9.79 -49.40 11.07
CA ALA A 92 9.98 -49.07 9.66
C ALA A 92 10.62 -47.68 9.52
N GLN A 93 11.71 -47.64 8.78
CA GLN A 93 12.36 -46.41 8.31
C GLN A 93 11.98 -46.25 6.84
N THR A 94 11.37 -45.11 6.48
CA THR A 94 10.96 -44.84 5.12
C THR A 94 11.60 -43.55 4.67
N VAL A 95 12.22 -43.56 3.46
CA VAL A 95 12.70 -42.36 2.77
C VAL A 95 12.16 -42.44 1.36
N GLY A 96 11.55 -41.36 0.87
CA GLY A 96 10.94 -41.36 -0.44
C GLY A 96 10.92 -40.01 -1.13
N ILE A 97 10.90 -40.01 -2.44
CA ILE A 97 10.62 -38.83 -3.27
C ILE A 97 9.26 -39.06 -3.93
N ASN A 98 8.37 -38.10 -3.71
CA ASN A 98 7.03 -38.12 -4.29
C ASN A 98 6.82 -36.88 -5.13
N ALA A 99 6.28 -37.04 -6.34
CA ALA A 99 5.93 -35.97 -7.25
C ALA A 99 4.44 -36.06 -7.59
N SER A 100 3.81 -34.90 -7.70
CA SER A 100 2.40 -34.81 -8.10
C SER A 100 2.23 -33.67 -9.11
N GLN A 101 1.51 -33.95 -10.20
CA GLN A 101 1.15 -32.97 -11.22
C GLN A 101 -0.37 -32.96 -11.36
N PRO A 102 -1.03 -31.83 -11.06
CA PRO A 102 -2.44 -31.66 -11.35
C PRO A 102 -2.69 -31.70 -12.88
N LEU A 103 -3.49 -32.64 -13.35
CA LEU A 103 -3.90 -32.73 -14.74
C LEU A 103 -5.24 -32.01 -14.97
N TYR A 104 -6.18 -32.18 -14.04
CA TYR A 104 -7.47 -31.51 -14.07
C TYR A 104 -7.87 -31.10 -12.66
N ARG A 105 -7.71 -29.82 -12.36
CA ARG A 105 -8.15 -29.15 -11.12
C ARG A 105 -8.74 -27.79 -11.46
N PRO A 106 -10.03 -27.72 -11.82
CA PRO A 106 -10.66 -26.48 -12.27
C PRO A 106 -10.56 -25.35 -11.24
N ALA A 107 -10.66 -25.66 -9.94
CA ALA A 107 -10.49 -24.69 -8.86
C ALA A 107 -9.13 -23.96 -8.91
N ASN A 108 -8.03 -24.65 -9.32
CA ASN A 108 -6.70 -24.04 -9.37
C ASN A 108 -6.60 -22.98 -10.48
N ARG A 109 -7.28 -23.19 -11.64
CA ARG A 109 -7.34 -22.20 -12.70
C ARG A 109 -8.06 -20.93 -12.26
N ILE A 110 -9.19 -21.09 -11.56
CA ILE A 110 -9.94 -19.96 -11.00
C ILE A 110 -9.13 -19.25 -9.91
N THR A 111 -8.39 -20.00 -9.09
CA THR A 111 -7.49 -19.41 -8.09
C THR A 111 -6.38 -18.56 -8.73
N LEU A 112 -5.84 -19.00 -9.89
CA LEU A 112 -4.87 -18.19 -10.65
C LEU A 112 -5.53 -16.90 -11.17
N GLU A 113 -6.74 -16.99 -11.73
CA GLU A 113 -7.48 -15.82 -12.22
C GLU A 113 -7.80 -14.84 -11.07
N GLN A 114 -8.23 -15.35 -9.93
CA GLN A 114 -8.41 -14.53 -8.71
C GLN A 114 -7.11 -13.85 -8.28
N GLY A 115 -5.98 -14.56 -8.35
CA GLY A 115 -4.65 -13.99 -8.07
C GLY A 115 -4.31 -12.84 -9.01
N GLN A 116 -4.58 -12.97 -10.30
CA GLN A 116 -4.38 -11.92 -11.31
C GLN A 116 -5.29 -10.70 -11.04
N ARG A 117 -6.59 -10.93 -10.74
CA ARG A 117 -7.49 -9.85 -10.32
C ARG A 117 -7.03 -9.16 -9.03
N GLY A 118 -6.39 -9.92 -8.12
CA GLY A 118 -5.76 -9.36 -6.92
C GLY A 118 -4.63 -8.37 -7.23
N VAL A 119 -3.87 -8.58 -8.32
CA VAL A 119 -2.88 -7.61 -8.81
C VAL A 119 -3.56 -6.34 -9.32
N ASP A 120 -4.67 -6.50 -10.07
CA ASP A 120 -5.44 -5.35 -10.58
C ASP A 120 -6.00 -4.48 -9.42
N VAL A 121 -6.45 -5.12 -8.31
CA VAL A 121 -6.86 -4.40 -7.08
C VAL A 121 -5.69 -3.62 -6.49
N ALA A 122 -4.52 -4.26 -6.35
CA ALA A 122 -3.34 -3.62 -5.77
C ALA A 122 -2.83 -2.46 -6.65
N GLN A 123 -2.93 -2.58 -7.97
CA GLN A 123 -2.64 -1.48 -8.90
C GLN A 123 -3.59 -0.30 -8.68
N ALA A 124 -4.89 -0.54 -8.58
CA ALA A 124 -5.86 0.53 -8.31
C ALA A 124 -5.64 1.17 -6.93
N GLN A 125 -5.14 0.42 -5.94
CA GLN A 125 -4.72 0.97 -4.64
C GLN A 125 -3.49 1.86 -4.75
N LEU A 126 -2.49 1.49 -5.55
CA LEU A 126 -1.33 2.33 -5.82
C LEU A 126 -1.72 3.62 -6.56
N ASP A 127 -2.65 3.53 -7.53
CA ASP A 127 -3.18 4.69 -8.24
C ASP A 127 -3.89 5.64 -7.24
N ALA A 128 -4.70 5.10 -6.31
CA ALA A 128 -5.34 5.89 -5.25
C ALA A 128 -4.31 6.55 -4.32
N ALA A 129 -3.30 5.81 -3.87
CA ALA A 129 -2.23 6.34 -3.03
C ALA A 129 -1.41 7.43 -3.73
N THR A 130 -1.23 7.31 -5.06
CA THR A 130 -0.55 8.33 -5.88
C THR A 130 -1.36 9.63 -5.96
N GLN A 131 -2.68 9.53 -6.14
CA GLN A 131 -3.57 10.70 -6.13
C GLN A 131 -3.63 11.34 -4.75
N ASP A 132 -3.76 10.54 -3.69
CA ASP A 132 -3.75 11.03 -2.31
C ASP A 132 -2.46 11.77 -1.96
N LEU A 133 -1.30 11.20 -2.33
CA LEU A 133 0.00 11.86 -2.15
C LEU A 133 0.04 13.23 -2.84
N LEU A 134 -0.42 13.31 -4.09
CA LEU A 134 -0.47 14.57 -4.83
C LEU A 134 -1.33 15.61 -4.10
N VAL A 135 -2.51 15.21 -3.62
CA VAL A 135 -3.41 16.11 -2.88
C VAL A 135 -2.78 16.58 -1.58
N ARG A 136 -2.20 15.68 -0.78
CA ARG A 136 -1.55 16.01 0.49
C ARG A 136 -0.37 16.96 0.31
N VAL A 137 0.49 16.70 -0.68
CA VAL A 137 1.64 17.57 -0.97
C VAL A 137 1.16 18.95 -1.45
N SER A 138 0.16 18.99 -2.35
CA SER A 138 -0.40 20.26 -2.83
C SER A 138 -1.03 21.07 -1.70
N GLN A 139 -1.81 20.43 -0.84
CA GLN A 139 -2.41 21.10 0.32
C GLN A 139 -1.34 21.68 1.25
N ALA A 140 -0.33 20.89 1.63
CA ALA A 140 0.74 21.36 2.48
C ALA A 140 1.57 22.49 1.85
N TYR A 141 1.77 22.43 0.52
CA TYR A 141 2.43 23.48 -0.24
C TYR A 141 1.68 24.81 -0.15
N PHE A 142 0.38 24.79 -0.45
CA PHE A 142 -0.45 26.00 -0.41
C PHE A 142 -0.69 26.49 1.02
N ASP A 143 -0.76 25.60 2.01
CA ASP A 143 -0.82 25.98 3.43
C ASP A 143 0.41 26.80 3.84
N VAL A 144 1.62 26.41 3.39
CA VAL A 144 2.83 27.20 3.67
C VAL A 144 2.79 28.57 3.00
N LEU A 145 2.34 28.63 1.74
CA LEU A 145 2.20 29.93 1.03
C LEU A 145 1.18 30.84 1.73
N ALA A 146 0.02 30.32 2.09
CA ALA A 146 -1.02 31.07 2.81
C ALA A 146 -0.52 31.60 4.18
N ALA A 147 0.21 30.77 4.94
CA ALA A 147 0.81 31.19 6.19
C ALA A 147 1.91 32.26 5.99
N GLN A 148 2.69 32.18 4.89
CA GLN A 148 3.67 33.20 4.52
C GLN A 148 3.02 34.54 4.20
N ASP A 149 1.93 34.52 3.40
CA ASP A 149 1.16 35.72 3.06
C ASP A 149 0.50 36.34 4.29
N THR A 150 -0.04 35.50 5.20
CA THR A 150 -0.60 35.94 6.48
C THR A 150 0.44 36.64 7.33
N LEU A 151 1.65 36.07 7.45
CA LEU A 151 2.74 36.73 8.20
C LEU A 151 3.12 38.07 7.58
N THR A 152 3.24 38.13 6.24
CA THR A 152 3.55 39.38 5.52
C THR A 152 2.47 40.44 5.76
N PHE A 153 1.21 40.07 5.76
CA PHE A 153 0.08 40.95 6.04
C PHE A 153 0.14 41.49 7.50
N VAL A 154 0.36 40.63 8.49
CA VAL A 154 0.44 41.03 9.89
C VAL A 154 1.64 41.93 10.16
N GLN A 155 2.78 41.71 9.49
CA GLN A 155 3.95 42.57 9.58
C GLN A 155 3.67 43.97 8.98
N ALA A 156 2.98 44.06 7.85
CA ALA A 156 2.54 45.33 7.30
C ALA A 156 1.54 46.05 8.23
N GLN A 157 0.60 45.31 8.81
CA GLN A 157 -0.34 45.85 9.82
C GLN A 157 0.38 46.39 11.07
N LYS A 158 1.39 45.65 11.58
CA LYS A 158 2.21 46.09 12.70
C LYS A 158 2.93 47.39 12.40
N ALA A 159 3.50 47.54 11.20
CA ALA A 159 4.13 48.79 10.79
C ALA A 159 3.14 49.97 10.80
N ALA A 160 1.94 49.79 10.25
CA ALA A 160 0.90 50.82 10.21
C ALA A 160 0.41 51.19 11.63
N VAL A 161 0.16 50.19 12.52
CA VAL A 161 -0.28 50.44 13.90
C VAL A 161 0.84 51.04 14.74
N SER A 162 2.12 50.74 14.45
CA SER A 162 3.28 51.38 15.07
C SER A 162 3.32 52.91 14.82
N GLU A 163 3.07 53.30 13.53
CA GLU A 163 2.99 54.75 13.20
C GLU A 163 1.80 55.45 13.88
N GLN A 164 0.64 54.79 13.95
CA GLN A 164 -0.53 55.27 14.67
C GLN A 164 -0.24 55.49 16.18
N LEU A 165 0.44 54.53 16.80
CA LEU A 165 0.86 54.65 18.20
C LEU A 165 1.83 55.81 18.40
N ALA A 166 2.82 55.98 17.51
CA ALA A 166 3.76 57.08 17.56
C ALA A 166 3.05 58.44 17.41
N ALA A 167 2.08 58.55 16.52
CA ALA A 167 1.25 59.75 16.36
C ALA A 167 0.39 60.02 17.61
N ALA A 168 -0.28 59.00 18.18
CA ALA A 168 -1.09 59.16 19.39
C ALA A 168 -0.25 59.61 20.59
N LYS A 169 0.96 59.07 20.76
CA LYS A 169 1.91 59.51 21.82
C LYS A 169 2.32 60.98 21.64
N ARG A 170 2.72 61.41 20.44
CA ARG A 170 3.07 62.80 20.12
C ARG A 170 1.89 63.76 20.37
N ASN A 171 0.69 63.39 19.93
CA ASN A 171 -0.52 64.19 20.10
C ASN A 171 -0.89 64.33 21.59
N PHE A 172 -0.69 63.32 22.41
CA PHE A 172 -0.87 63.38 23.85
C PHE A 172 0.17 64.30 24.49
N GLU A 173 1.45 64.22 24.11
CA GLU A 173 2.53 65.07 24.62
C GLU A 173 2.27 66.56 24.37
N VAL A 174 1.68 66.93 23.23
CA VAL A 174 1.32 68.32 22.90
C VAL A 174 -0.09 68.72 23.38
N GLY A 175 -0.82 67.80 24.08
CA GLY A 175 -2.11 68.07 24.67
C GLY A 175 -3.32 68.07 23.76
N THR A 176 -3.21 67.52 22.53
CA THR A 176 -4.30 67.50 21.54
C THR A 176 -5.17 66.25 21.62
N THR A 177 -4.77 65.22 22.40
CA THR A 177 -5.55 63.97 22.60
C THR A 177 -5.51 63.56 24.08
N THR A 178 -6.37 62.55 24.43
CA THR A 178 -6.48 62.07 25.80
C THR A 178 -5.47 60.97 26.11
N VAL A 179 -5.18 60.73 27.40
CA VAL A 179 -4.38 59.59 27.86
C VAL A 179 -5.02 58.25 27.45
N THR A 180 -6.36 58.23 27.37
CA THR A 180 -7.13 57.03 26.94
C THR A 180 -6.81 56.67 25.50
N ASP A 181 -6.75 57.63 24.57
CA ASP A 181 -6.42 57.42 23.17
C ASP A 181 -5.00 56.83 22.98
N SER A 182 -4.03 57.35 23.78
CA SER A 182 -2.67 56.80 23.77
C SER A 182 -2.59 55.39 24.31
N ARG A 183 -3.38 55.05 25.36
CA ARG A 183 -3.46 53.71 25.93
C ARG A 183 -4.16 52.74 24.98
N GLU A 184 -5.21 53.17 24.29
CA GLU A 184 -5.89 52.37 23.27
C GLU A 184 -4.97 52.04 22.09
N ALA A 185 -4.23 53.02 21.58
CA ALA A 185 -3.24 52.82 20.54
C ALA A 185 -2.13 51.82 20.99
N GLN A 186 -1.69 51.89 22.24
CA GLN A 186 -0.74 50.93 22.80
C GLN A 186 -1.34 49.52 22.84
N ALA A 187 -2.57 49.35 23.34
CA ALA A 187 -3.23 48.05 23.40
C ALA A 187 -3.42 47.44 22.03
N ARG A 188 -3.76 48.23 20.98
CA ARG A 188 -3.84 47.79 19.61
C ARG A 188 -2.48 47.29 19.06
N TYR A 189 -1.40 48.03 19.37
CA TYR A 189 -0.05 47.63 18.99
C TYR A 189 0.37 46.30 19.64
N ASP A 190 0.11 46.16 20.96
CA ASP A 190 0.43 44.93 21.69
C ASP A 190 -0.36 43.73 21.17
N LEU A 191 -1.62 43.92 20.73
CA LEU A 191 -2.44 42.87 20.09
C LEU A 191 -1.82 42.41 18.76
N VAL A 192 -1.34 43.34 17.92
CA VAL A 192 -0.74 43.00 16.63
C VAL A 192 0.60 42.30 16.83
N ILE A 193 1.38 42.63 17.87
CA ILE A 193 2.59 41.85 18.24
C ILE A 193 2.23 40.38 18.55
N ALA A 194 1.17 40.17 19.34
CA ALA A 194 0.72 38.83 19.66
C ALA A 194 0.26 38.04 18.38
N GLN A 195 -0.41 38.75 17.45
CA GLN A 195 -0.80 38.15 16.15
C GLN A 195 0.42 37.81 15.28
N GLU A 196 1.47 38.64 15.28
CA GLU A 196 2.72 38.34 14.54
C GLU A 196 3.39 37.08 15.11
N ILE A 197 3.53 36.95 16.42
CA ILE A 197 4.11 35.77 17.06
C ILE A 197 3.30 34.52 16.71
N ALA A 198 1.97 34.62 16.69
CA ALA A 198 1.09 33.52 16.30
C ALA A 198 1.28 33.12 14.82
N ALA A 199 1.36 34.11 13.91
CA ALA A 199 1.57 33.88 12.48
C ALA A 199 2.97 33.30 12.19
N GLU A 200 4.01 33.74 12.89
CA GLU A 200 5.36 33.17 12.79
C GLU A 200 5.38 31.69 13.20
N ASN A 201 4.69 31.38 14.31
CA ASN A 201 4.60 30.02 14.80
C ASN A 201 3.80 29.12 13.84
N ASP A 202 2.67 29.61 13.31
CA ASP A 202 1.86 28.87 12.33
C ASP A 202 2.67 28.56 11.07
N LEU A 203 3.37 29.53 10.50
CA LEU A 203 4.25 29.33 9.36
C LEU A 203 5.33 28.27 9.64
N ARG A 204 5.90 28.29 10.86
CA ARG A 204 6.88 27.26 11.26
C ARG A 204 6.28 25.87 11.30
N VAL A 205 5.07 25.72 11.87
CA VAL A 205 4.35 24.44 11.93
C VAL A 205 4.00 23.94 10.53
N LYS A 206 3.49 24.81 9.64
CA LYS A 206 3.16 24.44 8.26
C LYS A 206 4.39 23.99 7.47
N ARG A 207 5.54 24.67 7.64
CA ARG A 207 6.82 24.24 7.03
C ARG A 207 7.27 22.90 7.54
N LEU A 208 7.21 22.64 8.84
CA LEU A 208 7.56 21.33 9.39
C LEU A 208 6.68 20.21 8.86
N ALA A 209 5.38 20.47 8.69
CA ALA A 209 4.46 19.50 8.09
C ALA A 209 4.82 19.17 6.63
N LEU A 210 5.17 20.19 5.84
CA LEU A 210 5.64 19.99 4.48
C LEU A 210 6.98 19.23 4.44
N ASP A 211 7.94 19.63 5.27
CA ASP A 211 9.25 19.00 5.40
C ASP A 211 9.12 17.49 5.72
N GLN A 212 8.22 17.16 6.66
CA GLN A 212 7.94 15.78 7.04
C GLN A 212 7.33 14.96 5.88
N LEU A 213 6.50 15.60 5.06
CA LEU A 213 5.84 14.92 3.94
C LEU A 213 6.79 14.63 2.77
N VAL A 214 7.70 15.58 2.49
CA VAL A 214 8.62 15.49 1.34
C VAL A 214 9.99 14.89 1.70
N GLY A 215 10.31 14.76 2.99
CA GLY A 215 11.60 14.25 3.48
C GLY A 215 12.77 15.20 3.30
N ILE A 216 12.51 16.49 3.10
CA ILE A 216 13.53 17.54 2.92
C ILE A 216 13.35 18.56 4.04
N THR A 217 14.42 18.93 4.72
CA THR A 217 14.38 19.95 5.78
C THR A 217 14.57 21.35 5.20
N GLY A 218 13.77 22.30 5.67
CA GLY A 218 13.88 23.72 5.30
C GLY A 218 13.34 24.01 3.89
N THR A 219 12.28 23.33 3.48
CA THR A 219 11.59 23.58 2.20
C THR A 219 11.14 25.02 2.07
N LYS A 220 11.37 25.59 0.91
CA LYS A 220 10.93 26.94 0.53
C LYS A 220 10.07 26.84 -0.74
N PRO A 221 8.74 26.73 -0.59
CA PRO A 221 7.84 26.73 -1.74
C PRO A 221 8.02 27.96 -2.62
N LEU A 222 7.96 27.78 -3.94
CA LEU A 222 8.01 28.89 -4.88
C LEU A 222 6.71 29.70 -4.80
N PRO A 223 6.73 31.02 -4.58
CA PRO A 223 5.53 31.84 -4.59
C PRO A 223 4.77 31.77 -5.91
N LEU A 224 3.46 31.97 -5.85
CA LEU A 224 2.65 32.05 -7.07
C LEU A 224 3.00 33.31 -7.86
N ALA A 225 3.05 33.15 -9.19
CA ALA A 225 3.21 34.31 -10.09
C ALA A 225 1.93 35.18 -10.06
N LEU A 226 2.10 36.47 -9.88
CA LEU A 226 0.98 37.42 -9.89
C LEU A 226 0.82 38.08 -11.26
N PRO A 227 -0.41 38.34 -11.77
CA PRO A 227 -1.69 37.95 -11.14
C PRO A 227 -1.96 36.46 -11.29
N VAL A 228 -2.53 35.84 -10.24
CA VAL A 228 -2.92 34.43 -10.29
C VAL A 228 -4.10 34.26 -11.25
N GLN A 229 -3.87 33.51 -12.33
CA GLN A 229 -4.93 33.13 -13.26
C GLN A 229 -5.29 31.66 -13.01
N LEU A 230 -6.46 31.43 -12.48
CA LEU A 230 -6.99 30.08 -12.34
C LEU A 230 -7.56 29.64 -13.69
N PRO A 231 -7.14 28.46 -14.22
CA PRO A 231 -7.76 27.93 -15.42
C PRO A 231 -9.24 27.61 -15.15
N SER A 232 -10.09 27.87 -16.14
CA SER A 232 -11.48 27.43 -16.06
C SER A 232 -11.57 25.90 -16.06
N VAL A 233 -12.57 25.37 -15.37
CA VAL A 233 -12.83 23.92 -15.36
C VAL A 233 -13.29 23.49 -16.75
N VAL A 234 -12.54 22.60 -17.40
CA VAL A 234 -12.87 22.08 -18.74
C VAL A 234 -12.96 20.55 -18.68
N PRO A 235 -14.08 19.95 -19.12
CA PRO A 235 -15.32 20.55 -19.59
C PRO A 235 -16.13 21.22 -18.47
N ASP A 236 -16.83 22.30 -18.78
CA ASP A 236 -17.78 22.96 -17.87
C ASP A 236 -19.13 22.21 -17.91
N ASN A 237 -19.08 20.95 -17.52
CA ASN A 237 -20.23 20.05 -17.49
C ASN A 237 -20.10 19.04 -16.35
N LEU A 238 -20.87 19.27 -15.30
CA LEU A 238 -20.89 18.42 -14.11
C LEU A 238 -21.18 16.94 -14.44
N THR A 239 -22.09 16.67 -15.37
CA THR A 239 -22.48 15.30 -15.73
C THR A 239 -21.29 14.52 -16.27
N THR A 240 -20.50 15.13 -17.17
CA THR A 240 -19.29 14.50 -17.72
C THR A 240 -18.27 14.16 -16.64
N TRP A 241 -18.07 15.04 -15.65
CA TRP A 241 -17.17 14.77 -14.51
C TRP A 241 -17.69 13.63 -13.63
N VAL A 242 -18.99 13.63 -13.33
CA VAL A 242 -19.60 12.56 -12.52
C VAL A 242 -19.54 11.21 -13.22
N ASP A 243 -19.84 11.15 -14.52
CA ASP A 243 -19.78 9.90 -15.28
C ASP A 243 -18.34 9.37 -15.38
N THR A 244 -17.39 10.24 -15.70
CA THR A 244 -15.97 9.88 -15.72
C THR A 244 -15.49 9.37 -14.35
N ALA A 245 -15.88 10.03 -13.27
CA ALA A 245 -15.49 9.63 -11.92
C ALA A 245 -16.12 8.28 -11.52
N ARG A 246 -17.36 7.99 -11.92
CA ARG A 246 -18.04 6.71 -11.66
C ARG A 246 -17.36 5.51 -12.35
N ASP A 247 -16.65 5.77 -13.46
CA ASP A 247 -15.99 4.70 -14.22
C ASP A 247 -14.49 4.59 -13.90
N GLN A 248 -13.81 5.72 -13.69
CA GLN A 248 -12.35 5.76 -13.67
C GLN A 248 -11.75 5.96 -12.28
N GLN A 249 -12.53 6.38 -11.29
CA GLN A 249 -12.00 6.63 -9.94
C GLN A 249 -11.46 5.32 -9.33
N PRO A 250 -10.23 5.34 -8.77
CA PRO A 250 -9.57 4.11 -8.28
C PRO A 250 -10.38 3.29 -7.28
N GLY A 251 -11.13 3.93 -6.38
CA GLY A 251 -11.98 3.23 -5.40
C GLY A 251 -13.16 2.51 -6.06
N VAL A 252 -13.75 3.06 -7.13
CA VAL A 252 -14.80 2.39 -7.90
C VAL A 252 -14.22 1.21 -8.69
N ARG A 253 -13.03 1.39 -9.29
CA ARG A 253 -12.32 0.29 -9.96
C ARG A 253 -12.00 -0.85 -8.99
N GLN A 254 -11.53 -0.54 -7.78
CA GLN A 254 -11.32 -1.54 -6.73
C GLN A 254 -12.59 -2.32 -6.41
N ALA A 255 -13.73 -1.64 -6.22
CA ALA A 255 -15.00 -2.28 -5.93
C ALA A 255 -15.51 -3.14 -7.10
N ALA A 256 -15.31 -2.70 -8.36
CA ALA A 256 -15.65 -3.47 -9.55
C ALA A 256 -14.83 -4.75 -9.66
N ILE A 257 -13.51 -4.68 -9.44
CA ILE A 257 -12.64 -5.86 -9.44
C ILE A 257 -12.96 -6.80 -8.26
N ALA A 258 -13.32 -6.24 -7.10
CA ALA A 258 -13.75 -7.05 -5.95
C ALA A 258 -15.03 -7.84 -6.27
N LEU A 259 -15.97 -7.27 -7.01
CA LEU A 259 -17.14 -8.00 -7.54
C LEU A 259 -16.73 -9.13 -8.50
N ASP A 260 -15.79 -8.87 -9.42
CA ASP A 260 -15.27 -9.92 -10.31
C ASP A 260 -14.64 -11.07 -9.51
N ILE A 261 -13.87 -10.77 -8.46
CA ILE A 261 -13.29 -11.77 -7.56
C ILE A 261 -14.39 -12.56 -6.83
N ALA A 262 -15.47 -11.91 -6.38
CA ALA A 262 -16.61 -12.59 -5.75
C ALA A 262 -17.31 -13.55 -6.72
N ARG A 263 -17.52 -13.15 -7.98
CA ARG A 263 -18.05 -14.00 -9.05
C ARG A 263 -17.14 -15.20 -9.34
N LEU A 264 -15.85 -14.99 -9.35
CA LEU A 264 -14.87 -16.09 -9.49
C LEU A 264 -14.91 -17.04 -8.29
N GLU A 265 -15.14 -16.52 -7.06
CA GLU A 265 -15.28 -17.39 -5.88
C GLU A 265 -16.54 -18.25 -5.95
N THR A 266 -17.66 -17.73 -6.49
CA THR A 266 -18.87 -18.52 -6.76
C THR A 266 -18.57 -19.63 -7.76
N LYS A 267 -17.95 -19.31 -8.90
CA LYS A 267 -17.52 -20.31 -9.89
C LYS A 267 -16.58 -21.36 -9.28
N LYS A 268 -15.66 -20.94 -8.42
CA LYS A 268 -14.75 -21.85 -7.73
C LYS A 268 -15.50 -22.79 -6.77
N ALA A 269 -16.49 -22.27 -6.03
CA ALA A 269 -17.33 -23.08 -5.17
C ALA A 269 -18.10 -24.15 -5.96
N GLU A 270 -18.62 -23.82 -7.13
CA GLU A 270 -19.30 -24.75 -8.04
C GLU A 270 -18.38 -25.89 -8.50
N THR A 271 -17.06 -25.65 -8.63
CA THR A 271 -16.10 -26.70 -8.97
C THR A 271 -15.98 -27.79 -7.91
N GLY A 272 -16.50 -27.57 -6.71
CA GLY A 272 -16.54 -28.57 -5.63
C GLY A 272 -17.34 -29.84 -5.99
N HIS A 273 -18.19 -29.80 -7.03
CA HIS A 273 -18.89 -30.97 -7.58
C HIS A 273 -18.13 -31.66 -8.71
N LEU A 274 -17.03 -31.09 -9.21
CA LEU A 274 -16.29 -31.60 -10.35
C LEU A 274 -15.20 -32.58 -9.91
N PRO A 275 -14.83 -33.54 -10.77
CA PRO A 275 -13.71 -34.44 -10.47
C PRO A 275 -12.38 -33.67 -10.46
N THR A 276 -11.42 -34.21 -9.71
CA THR A 276 -10.02 -33.82 -9.79
C THR A 276 -9.18 -34.98 -10.29
N VAL A 277 -8.18 -34.69 -11.12
CA VAL A 277 -7.29 -35.71 -11.70
C VAL A 277 -5.86 -35.28 -11.50
N ASP A 278 -5.06 -36.13 -10.85
CA ASP A 278 -3.65 -35.89 -10.60
C ASP A 278 -2.80 -37.05 -11.11
N LEU A 279 -1.69 -36.73 -11.76
CA LEU A 279 -0.61 -37.66 -12.03
C LEU A 279 0.30 -37.70 -10.80
N GLN A 280 0.56 -38.91 -10.31
CA GLN A 280 1.42 -39.14 -9.14
C GLN A 280 2.58 -40.04 -9.49
N ALA A 281 3.77 -39.75 -9.04
CA ALA A 281 4.93 -40.58 -9.16
C ALA A 281 5.67 -40.62 -7.82
N GLY A 282 6.17 -41.80 -7.45
CA GLY A 282 6.88 -41.99 -6.19
C GLY A 282 7.98 -43.04 -6.30
N TYR A 283 9.06 -42.77 -5.56
CA TYR A 283 10.10 -43.74 -5.30
C TYR A 283 10.36 -43.78 -3.81
N ASN A 284 10.06 -44.92 -3.17
CA ASN A 284 10.15 -45.08 -1.73
C ASN A 284 11.09 -46.22 -1.38
N VAL A 285 11.98 -45.98 -0.44
CA VAL A 285 12.86 -46.97 0.18
C VAL A 285 12.41 -47.17 1.60
N THR A 286 11.96 -48.39 1.91
CA THR A 286 11.57 -48.75 3.28
C THR A 286 12.51 -49.79 3.84
N ARG A 287 13.03 -49.58 5.04
CA ARG A 287 13.81 -50.55 5.82
C ARG A 287 13.04 -50.93 7.05
N ASN A 288 12.62 -52.17 7.11
CA ASN A 288 11.94 -52.75 8.25
C ASN A 288 12.99 -53.38 9.19
N LEU A 289 13.13 -52.79 10.37
CA LEU A 289 13.98 -53.33 11.44
C LEU A 289 13.11 -54.26 12.29
N HIS A 290 13.63 -55.43 12.63
CA HIS A 290 12.94 -56.49 13.39
C HIS A 290 11.78 -57.16 12.66
N GLY A 291 11.74 -57.02 11.34
CA GLY A 291 10.82 -57.77 10.48
C GLY A 291 9.45 -57.17 10.24
N THR A 292 8.63 -57.91 9.53
CA THR A 292 7.20 -57.64 9.25
C THR A 292 6.37 -58.81 9.80
N ILE A 293 5.03 -58.71 9.77
CA ILE A 293 4.13 -59.84 10.16
C ILE A 293 4.42 -61.11 9.38
N THR A 294 4.78 -60.96 8.10
CA THR A 294 5.08 -62.09 7.18
C THR A 294 6.50 -62.64 7.35
N SER A 295 7.40 -61.89 7.97
CA SER A 295 8.80 -62.26 8.22
C SER A 295 9.30 -61.67 9.53
N PRO A 296 8.79 -62.19 10.68
CA PRO A 296 9.20 -61.66 11.99
C PRO A 296 10.69 -61.81 12.25
N GLY A 297 11.35 -60.83 12.88
CA GLY A 297 12.75 -60.86 13.23
C GLY A 297 13.73 -60.60 12.06
N VAL A 298 13.31 -60.54 10.83
CA VAL A 298 14.21 -60.38 9.68
C VAL A 298 14.23 -58.91 9.22
N THR A 299 15.40 -58.25 9.24
CA THR A 299 15.58 -56.93 8.67
C THR A 299 15.47 -57.01 7.15
N ALA A 300 14.48 -56.32 6.59
CA ALA A 300 14.24 -56.27 5.13
C ALA A 300 14.29 -54.85 4.58
N ARG A 301 14.78 -54.70 3.38
CA ARG A 301 14.76 -53.42 2.62
C ARG A 301 13.91 -53.65 1.39
N SER A 302 12.95 -52.78 1.14
CA SER A 302 12.16 -52.72 -0.08
C SER A 302 12.32 -51.41 -0.79
N ASN A 303 12.43 -51.43 -2.11
CA ASN A 303 12.42 -50.28 -3.00
C ASN A 303 11.16 -50.38 -3.86
N ALA A 304 10.34 -49.33 -3.81
CA ALA A 304 9.10 -49.29 -4.59
C ALA A 304 9.09 -48.02 -5.46
N ALA A 305 8.93 -48.22 -6.76
CA ALA A 305 8.65 -47.16 -7.74
C ALA A 305 7.20 -47.27 -8.17
N SER A 306 6.49 -46.18 -8.21
CA SER A 306 5.09 -46.12 -8.64
C SER A 306 4.84 -44.90 -9.51
N VAL A 307 4.03 -45.09 -10.56
CA VAL A 307 3.43 -44.01 -11.35
C VAL A 307 1.97 -44.37 -11.54
N GLY A 308 1.10 -43.37 -11.29
CA GLY A 308 -0.34 -43.58 -11.35
C GLY A 308 -1.11 -42.31 -11.58
N VAL A 309 -2.35 -42.44 -12.00
CA VAL A 309 -3.30 -41.33 -12.10
C VAL A 309 -4.34 -41.53 -11.00
N ALA A 310 -4.52 -40.50 -10.17
CA ALA A 310 -5.54 -40.46 -9.13
C ALA A 310 -6.72 -39.60 -9.62
N LEU A 311 -7.92 -40.19 -9.63
CA LEU A 311 -9.19 -39.52 -9.88
C LEU A 311 -9.95 -39.41 -8.53
N ASN A 312 -10.39 -38.25 -8.18
CA ASN A 312 -11.26 -38.03 -7.02
C ASN A 312 -12.52 -37.29 -7.47
N LEU A 313 -13.69 -37.88 -7.27
CA LEU A 313 -15.01 -37.28 -7.53
C LEU A 313 -15.84 -37.35 -6.27
N PRO A 314 -16.13 -36.19 -5.61
CA PRO A 314 -17.00 -36.16 -4.45
C PRO A 314 -18.44 -36.47 -4.85
N LEU A 315 -19.01 -37.62 -4.44
CA LEU A 315 -20.39 -37.95 -4.74
C LEU A 315 -21.38 -37.31 -3.77
N PHE A 316 -21.01 -37.22 -2.50
CA PHE A 316 -21.81 -36.57 -1.46
C PHE A 316 -20.89 -36.00 -0.38
N ALA A 317 -21.07 -34.71 -0.06
CA ALA A 317 -20.28 -33.98 0.94
C ALA A 317 -21.16 -33.37 2.04
N GLY A 318 -22.26 -34.00 2.42
CA GLY A 318 -23.14 -33.50 3.49
C GLY A 318 -23.69 -32.09 3.22
N PHE A 319 -24.02 -31.76 1.98
CA PHE A 319 -24.48 -30.44 1.53
C PHE A 319 -23.45 -29.31 1.67
N ALA A 320 -22.19 -29.60 1.99
CA ALA A 320 -21.15 -28.57 2.18
C ALA A 320 -20.94 -27.72 0.91
N VAL A 321 -20.88 -28.35 -0.29
CA VAL A 321 -20.68 -27.63 -1.54
C VAL A 321 -21.89 -26.73 -1.87
N GLN A 322 -23.11 -27.23 -1.72
CA GLN A 322 -24.33 -26.47 -1.96
C GLN A 322 -24.43 -25.23 -1.03
N ASN A 323 -24.10 -25.39 0.25
CA ASN A 323 -24.10 -24.28 1.20
C ASN A 323 -22.96 -23.29 0.91
N ARG A 324 -21.80 -23.78 0.47
CA ARG A 324 -20.71 -22.92 0.02
C ARG A 324 -21.09 -22.07 -1.20
N VAL A 325 -21.79 -22.65 -2.19
CA VAL A 325 -22.32 -21.91 -3.35
C VAL A 325 -23.32 -20.86 -2.91
N LYS A 326 -24.26 -21.19 -2.00
CA LYS A 326 -25.21 -20.20 -1.48
C LYS A 326 -24.54 -19.07 -0.72
N GLU A 327 -23.52 -19.39 0.08
CA GLU A 327 -22.71 -18.40 0.79
C GLU A 327 -22.02 -17.43 -0.20
N THR A 328 -21.36 -17.98 -1.23
CA THR A 328 -20.65 -17.16 -2.21
C THR A 328 -21.58 -16.30 -3.06
N LEU A 329 -22.80 -16.77 -3.41
CA LEU A 329 -23.83 -15.97 -4.06
C LEU A 329 -24.30 -14.79 -3.19
N ALA A 330 -24.43 -14.99 -1.87
CA ALA A 330 -24.76 -13.89 -0.95
C ALA A 330 -23.60 -12.88 -0.86
N LEU A 331 -22.34 -13.35 -0.89
CA LEU A 331 -21.16 -12.47 -0.92
C LEU A 331 -21.03 -11.71 -2.26
N GLU A 332 -21.42 -12.31 -3.37
CA GLU A 332 -21.53 -11.64 -4.68
C GLU A 332 -22.54 -10.50 -4.64
N THR A 333 -23.76 -10.77 -4.14
CA THR A 333 -24.80 -9.73 -3.92
C THR A 333 -24.29 -8.59 -3.02
N LYS A 334 -23.54 -8.93 -1.96
CA LYS A 334 -22.87 -7.92 -1.13
C LYS A 334 -21.90 -7.07 -1.93
N ALA A 335 -21.04 -7.68 -2.73
CA ALA A 335 -20.06 -6.96 -3.55
C ALA A 335 -20.72 -6.07 -4.62
N GLU A 336 -21.88 -6.45 -5.17
CA GLU A 336 -22.68 -5.60 -6.05
C GLU A 336 -23.21 -4.35 -5.33
N ALA A 337 -23.71 -4.52 -4.11
CA ALA A 337 -24.15 -3.40 -3.28
C ALA A 337 -22.98 -2.47 -2.87
N ASP A 338 -21.81 -3.04 -2.58
CA ASP A 338 -20.59 -2.28 -2.25
C ASP A 338 -20.14 -1.44 -3.45
N LEU A 339 -20.16 -1.99 -4.67
CA LEU A 339 -19.83 -1.27 -5.90
C LEU A 339 -20.81 -0.10 -6.14
N GLU A 340 -22.11 -0.33 -5.97
CA GLU A 340 -23.10 0.73 -6.14
C GLU A 340 -22.93 1.83 -5.08
N THR A 341 -22.58 1.46 -3.85
CA THR A 341 -22.24 2.41 -2.78
C THR A 341 -21.00 3.24 -3.14
N ALA A 342 -19.95 2.62 -3.66
CA ALA A 342 -18.76 3.33 -4.11
C ALA A 342 -19.08 4.33 -5.23
N ARG A 343 -19.91 3.94 -6.23
CA ARG A 343 -20.36 4.82 -7.32
C ARG A 343 -21.14 6.03 -6.81
N ARG A 344 -22.04 5.82 -5.85
CA ARG A 344 -22.83 6.91 -5.25
C ARG A 344 -21.95 7.89 -4.47
N ASN A 345 -21.05 7.38 -3.66
CA ASN A 345 -20.13 8.20 -2.87
C ASN A 345 -19.23 9.06 -3.76
N VAL A 346 -18.68 8.47 -4.81
CA VAL A 346 -17.83 9.20 -5.77
C VAL A 346 -18.64 10.24 -6.54
N ALA A 347 -19.86 9.91 -6.97
CA ALA A 347 -20.73 10.89 -7.64
C ALA A 347 -21.07 12.09 -6.73
N GLN A 348 -21.32 11.86 -5.44
CA GLN A 348 -21.54 12.93 -4.47
C GLN A 348 -20.28 13.75 -4.24
N ALA A 349 -19.14 13.11 -4.02
CA ALA A 349 -17.87 13.81 -3.81
C ALA A 349 -17.49 14.68 -5.04
N THR A 350 -17.68 14.15 -6.26
CA THR A 350 -17.43 14.89 -7.50
C THR A 350 -18.35 16.11 -7.62
N ARG A 351 -19.64 15.98 -7.29
CA ARG A 351 -20.57 17.12 -7.29
C ARG A 351 -20.14 18.19 -6.28
N SER A 352 -19.78 17.77 -5.05
CA SER A 352 -19.30 18.71 -4.03
C SER A 352 -18.04 19.43 -4.47
N ALA A 353 -17.07 18.72 -5.06
CA ALA A 353 -15.83 19.32 -5.53
C ALA A 353 -16.00 20.21 -6.77
N PHE A 354 -17.04 20.02 -7.57
CA PHE A 354 -17.31 20.87 -8.74
C PHE A 354 -17.85 22.25 -8.35
N PHE A 355 -18.58 22.35 -7.24
CA PHE A 355 -19.20 23.61 -6.76
C PHE A 355 -18.39 24.29 -5.64
N GLY A 356 -17.38 23.66 -5.07
CA GLY A 356 -16.54 24.19 -3.99
C GLY A 356 -15.24 24.76 -4.52
#